data_0719b38bad3646c19e7438280cacbdc9
#
_entry.id   0719b38bad3646c19e7438280cacbdc9
#
_cell.length_a   1.000
_cell.length_b   1.000
_cell.length_c   1.000
_cell.angle_alpha   90.00
_cell.angle_beta   90.00
_cell.angle_gamma   90.00
#
_symmetry.space_group_name_H-M   'P 1'
#
loop_
_entity.id
_entity.type
_entity.pdbx_description
1 polymer ?
#
loop_
_entity_poly.entity_id
_entity_poly.type
_entity_poly.pdbx_seq_one_letter_code
_entity_poly.pdbx_strand_id
1 'polypeptide(L)'
;LELLGGQYLTWATAACGICMSLWTTLFLECWKGEEARAKLEWGMTGFEETEEDRTEFEGREIHSPVTGLPDAYFPPRDKARRIVGSYLQIVLCIFYVSCVNAGIFYVHAYVSRYPLRNYVDFHHLADGPFGVPTVVTNLALALLIQATNALFMPFATRMTKVENHRTETDFEDQLIAKVFLFQFVNSNGALFYVAMAQGPLTRGIGDKQPWKTRRFDCAPYCLEHVSYLLGTIFIVRVVLGNWNEVVAPFLARLRKDAARRRGHDQDDAEYEDPASTSIRKRQVSPAEEQFEKDDYGSLDIFDDYGELVVQFGYATLFVSAFPLAPVFACVNNFIEIRVDGWKMCQNTKRPWPKGAEDIGTWESVLTVVAILGTITNSIMITQTSPAFTNVTSSYRLVAFVVLEWILIGAKIVLMSVIDDVPEDVELQEQRQEFLVTKIIVDEADEEIDLEDDEFIEIDEPKVYQSDPCL
;
A
#
# COMPACT_ATOMS: atom_id res chain seq x y z
N LEU A 1 -20.30 -15.25 -13.60
CA LEU A 1 -21.52 -15.42 -14.38
C LEU A 1 -22.31 -14.11 -14.48
N GLU A 2 -22.43 -13.33 -13.40
CA GLU A 2 -23.11 -12.02 -13.39
C GLU A 2 -22.35 -10.95 -14.20
N LEU A 3 -21.02 -10.94 -14.16
CA LEU A 3 -20.19 -10.07 -14.99
C LEU A 3 -20.37 -10.33 -16.49
N LEU A 4 -20.66 -11.57 -16.89
CA LEU A 4 -20.89 -11.97 -18.27
C LEU A 4 -22.35 -11.76 -18.71
N GLY A 5 -23.28 -11.64 -17.76
CA GLY A 5 -24.72 -11.51 -18.02
C GLY A 5 -25.26 -10.07 -18.05
N GLY A 6 -24.42 -9.05 -17.83
CA GLY A 6 -24.84 -7.65 -17.88
C GLY A 6 -25.75 -7.19 -16.73
N GLN A 7 -25.93 -8.00 -15.70
CA GLN A 7 -26.65 -7.63 -14.47
C GLN A 7 -25.66 -7.28 -13.36
N TYR A 8 -25.17 -6.06 -13.39
CA TYR A 8 -24.30 -5.54 -12.35
C TYR A 8 -25.10 -5.18 -11.10
N LEU A 9 -24.55 -5.59 -9.98
CA LEU A 9 -25.06 -5.40 -8.63
C LEU A 9 -26.37 -6.16 -8.33
N THR A 10 -26.22 -7.43 -8.19
CA THR A 10 -27.19 -8.30 -7.53
C THR A 10 -26.97 -8.25 -6.01
N TRP A 11 -27.80 -8.94 -5.26
CA TRP A 11 -27.63 -9.12 -3.81
C TRP A 11 -26.27 -9.74 -3.45
N ALA A 12 -25.67 -10.54 -4.35
CA ALA A 12 -24.38 -11.17 -4.15
C ALA A 12 -23.23 -10.13 -4.12
N THR A 13 -23.24 -9.13 -5.02
CA THR A 13 -22.21 -8.09 -5.02
C THR A 13 -22.35 -7.14 -3.82
N ALA A 14 -23.59 -6.85 -3.40
CA ALA A 14 -23.85 -6.09 -2.19
C ALA A 14 -23.36 -6.84 -0.94
N ALA A 15 -23.67 -8.14 -0.84
CA ALA A 15 -23.16 -8.99 0.24
C ALA A 15 -21.62 -9.05 0.25
N CYS A 16 -20.99 -9.13 -0.93
CA CYS A 16 -19.52 -9.08 -1.05
C CYS A 16 -18.96 -7.77 -0.49
N GLY A 17 -19.57 -6.61 -0.79
CA GLY A 17 -19.18 -5.31 -0.24
C GLY A 17 -19.28 -5.24 1.29
N ILE A 18 -20.37 -5.79 1.85
CA ILE A 18 -20.56 -5.88 3.30
C ILE A 18 -19.52 -6.81 3.93
N CYS A 19 -19.35 -8.01 3.38
CA CYS A 19 -18.37 -8.98 3.87
C CYS A 19 -16.95 -8.40 3.85
N MET A 20 -16.56 -7.73 2.78
CA MET A 20 -15.24 -7.09 2.69
C MET A 20 -15.06 -5.95 3.70
N SER A 21 -16.13 -5.17 3.94
CA SER A 21 -16.08 -4.11 4.95
C SER A 21 -15.85 -4.64 6.37
N LEU A 22 -16.39 -5.80 6.71
CA LEU A 22 -16.14 -6.47 7.99
C LEU A 22 -14.79 -7.19 8.01
N TRP A 23 -14.45 -7.86 6.90
CA TRP A 23 -13.18 -8.57 6.77
C TRP A 23 -11.97 -7.65 6.94
N THR A 24 -12.03 -6.42 6.42
CA THR A 24 -10.91 -5.46 6.59
C THR A 24 -10.64 -5.15 8.06
N THR A 25 -11.67 -5.05 8.90
CA THR A 25 -11.49 -4.84 10.34
C THR A 25 -10.91 -6.09 10.99
N LEU A 26 -11.50 -7.26 10.71
CA LEU A 26 -10.98 -8.53 11.22
C LEU A 26 -9.52 -8.74 10.86
N PHE A 27 -9.14 -8.44 9.61
CA PHE A 27 -7.77 -8.55 9.14
C PHE A 27 -6.82 -7.64 9.94
N LEU A 28 -7.20 -6.37 10.16
CA LEU A 28 -6.36 -5.40 10.88
C LEU A 28 -6.20 -5.78 12.36
N GLU A 29 -7.27 -6.21 13.03
CA GLU A 29 -7.18 -6.65 14.43
C GLU A 29 -6.33 -7.93 14.58
N CYS A 30 -6.48 -8.90 13.67
CA CYS A 30 -5.59 -10.07 13.67
C CYS A 30 -4.13 -9.68 13.39
N TRP A 31 -3.90 -8.68 12.52
CA TRP A 31 -2.54 -8.21 12.21
C TRP A 31 -1.85 -7.61 13.43
N LYS A 32 -2.55 -6.77 14.22
CA LYS A 32 -2.02 -6.20 15.47
C LYS A 32 -1.49 -7.26 16.42
N GLY A 33 -2.26 -8.35 16.59
CA GLY A 33 -1.83 -9.47 17.42
C GLY A 33 -0.56 -10.17 16.92
N GLU A 34 -0.42 -10.37 15.61
CA GLU A 34 0.80 -10.93 15.01
C GLU A 34 1.98 -9.96 15.09
N GLU A 35 1.74 -8.68 14.94
CA GLU A 35 2.74 -7.62 15.10
C GLU A 35 3.27 -7.57 16.54
N ALA A 36 2.37 -7.61 17.53
CA ALA A 36 2.74 -7.66 18.95
C ALA A 36 3.62 -8.90 19.27
N ARG A 37 3.29 -10.07 18.69
CA ARG A 37 4.12 -11.28 18.82
C ARG A 37 5.51 -11.11 18.21
N ALA A 38 5.57 -10.57 16.98
CA ALA A 38 6.83 -10.33 16.30
C ALA A 38 7.70 -9.33 17.07
N LYS A 39 7.13 -8.23 17.57
CA LYS A 39 7.78 -7.23 18.42
C LYS A 39 8.42 -7.85 19.64
N LEU A 40 7.68 -8.70 20.36
CA LEU A 40 8.20 -9.42 21.51
C LEU A 40 9.29 -10.43 21.14
N GLU A 41 9.08 -11.24 20.09
CA GLU A 41 10.03 -12.28 19.65
C GLU A 41 11.39 -11.67 19.24
N TRP A 42 11.37 -10.53 18.57
CA TRP A 42 12.58 -9.82 18.13
C TRP A 42 13.16 -8.89 19.22
N GLY A 43 12.49 -8.75 20.38
CA GLY A 43 12.93 -7.88 21.48
C GLY A 43 12.96 -6.41 21.10
N MET A 44 11.97 -5.97 20.31
CA MET A 44 11.89 -4.59 19.78
C MET A 44 10.93 -3.70 20.60
N THR A 45 10.41 -4.18 21.73
CA THR A 45 9.55 -3.39 22.63
C THR A 45 10.30 -2.16 23.13
N GLY A 46 9.74 -0.96 22.91
CA GLY A 46 10.34 0.32 23.29
C GLY A 46 11.56 0.74 22.45
N PHE A 47 11.72 0.15 21.26
CA PHE A 47 12.83 0.50 20.34
C PHE A 47 12.80 1.97 19.94
N GLU A 48 11.62 2.51 19.62
CA GLU A 48 11.47 3.90 19.18
C GLU A 48 11.89 4.93 20.22
N GLU A 49 11.71 4.61 21.52
CA GLU A 49 12.14 5.48 22.62
C GLU A 49 13.66 5.57 22.75
N THR A 50 14.36 4.52 22.29
CA THR A 50 15.81 4.37 22.41
C THR A 50 16.54 4.56 21.08
N GLU A 51 15.81 4.88 20.00
CA GLU A 51 16.37 5.05 18.67
C GLU A 51 17.39 6.18 18.62
N GLU A 52 18.51 5.94 17.94
CA GLU A 52 19.57 6.93 17.76
C GLU A 52 19.18 8.03 16.77
N ASP A 53 19.74 9.23 16.99
CA ASP A 53 19.55 10.35 16.09
C ASP A 53 20.13 10.03 14.70
N ARG A 54 19.42 10.42 13.65
CA ARG A 54 19.88 10.28 12.26
C ARG A 54 21.18 11.05 12.04
N THR A 55 22.09 10.48 11.28
CA THR A 55 23.35 11.14 10.89
C THR A 55 23.12 12.41 10.07
N GLU A 56 21.97 12.53 9.40
CA GLU A 56 21.57 13.69 8.60
C GLU A 56 20.85 14.77 9.45
N PHE A 57 20.57 14.52 10.74
CA PHE A 57 19.90 15.47 11.61
C PHE A 57 20.81 16.64 11.96
N GLU A 58 20.38 17.86 11.64
CA GLU A 58 21.11 19.08 11.93
C GLU A 58 20.42 19.85 13.07
N GLY A 59 21.06 19.89 14.24
CA GLY A 59 20.56 20.62 15.42
C GLY A 59 21.61 21.61 15.94
N ARG A 60 21.17 22.56 16.75
CA ARG A 60 22.06 23.41 17.56
C ARG A 60 22.41 22.62 18.81
N GLU A 61 23.69 22.55 19.14
CA GLU A 61 24.11 21.96 20.41
C GLU A 61 23.59 22.80 21.58
N ILE A 62 22.80 22.17 22.43
CA ILE A 62 22.32 22.73 23.69
C ILE A 62 22.57 21.71 24.80
N HIS A 63 22.63 22.17 26.05
CA HIS A 63 22.59 21.22 27.18
C HIS A 63 21.15 20.84 27.47
N SER A 64 20.87 19.55 27.51
CA SER A 64 19.55 19.03 27.87
C SER A 64 19.14 19.56 29.25
N PRO A 65 17.96 20.15 29.42
CA PRO A 65 17.49 20.60 30.71
C PRO A 65 17.19 19.44 31.68
N VAL A 66 17.11 18.21 31.20
CA VAL A 66 16.81 17.00 31.97
C VAL A 66 18.09 16.29 32.42
N THR A 67 19.02 16.03 31.47
CA THR A 67 20.22 15.24 31.73
C THR A 67 21.48 16.08 31.94
N GLY A 68 21.46 17.36 31.53
CA GLY A 68 22.64 18.25 31.51
C GLY A 68 23.69 17.89 30.46
N LEU A 69 23.47 16.84 29.68
CA LEU A 69 24.37 16.41 28.60
C LEU A 69 24.15 17.25 27.33
N PRO A 70 25.15 17.36 26.45
CA PRO A 70 24.98 18.00 25.16
C PRO A 70 23.97 17.24 24.31
N ASP A 71 22.99 17.95 23.77
CA ASP A 71 21.93 17.42 22.92
C ASP A 71 21.72 18.32 21.71
N ALA A 72 21.32 17.73 20.58
CA ALA A 72 21.04 18.44 19.35
C ALA A 72 19.60 18.94 19.31
N TYR A 73 19.40 20.26 19.31
CA TYR A 73 18.08 20.89 19.33
C TYR A 73 17.73 21.53 18.00
N PHE A 74 16.54 21.23 17.49
CA PHE A 74 15.95 21.90 16.35
C PHE A 74 14.62 22.57 16.76
N PRO A 75 14.41 23.89 16.48
CA PRO A 75 13.22 24.62 16.94
C PRO A 75 11.92 24.01 16.38
N PRO A 76 10.93 23.68 17.22
CA PRO A 76 9.66 23.09 16.77
C PRO A 76 8.88 23.95 15.77
N ARG A 77 9.00 25.29 15.88
CA ARG A 77 8.36 26.21 14.94
C ARG A 77 8.93 26.11 13.53
N ASP A 78 10.24 25.93 13.40
CA ASP A 78 10.89 25.79 12.11
C ASP A 78 10.59 24.41 11.52
N LYS A 79 10.56 23.32 12.33
CA LYS A 79 10.10 21.99 11.92
C LYS A 79 8.66 22.08 11.38
N ALA A 80 7.74 22.65 12.15
CA ALA A 80 6.34 22.79 11.74
C ALA A 80 6.17 23.61 10.45
N ARG A 81 6.92 24.71 10.27
CA ARG A 81 6.90 25.51 9.04
C ARG A 81 7.34 24.73 7.82
N ARG A 82 8.39 23.91 7.94
CA ARG A 82 8.88 23.07 6.85
C ARG A 82 7.85 21.98 6.49
N ILE A 83 7.27 21.31 7.50
CA ILE A 83 6.21 20.33 7.32
C ILE A 83 4.99 20.91 6.60
N VAL A 84 4.49 22.07 7.04
CA VAL A 84 3.36 22.77 6.38
C VAL A 84 3.71 23.12 4.93
N GLY A 85 4.95 23.57 4.68
CA GLY A 85 5.44 23.86 3.33
C GLY A 85 5.42 22.62 2.42
N SER A 86 5.81 21.46 2.93
CA SER A 86 5.78 20.20 2.20
C SER A 86 4.34 19.76 1.89
N TYR A 87 3.43 19.82 2.86
CA TYR A 87 2.02 19.47 2.60
C TYR A 87 1.36 20.41 1.59
N LEU A 88 1.69 21.70 1.59
CA LEU A 88 1.22 22.63 0.56
C LEU A 88 1.69 22.23 -0.84
N GLN A 89 2.94 21.79 -0.97
CA GLN A 89 3.47 21.29 -2.25
C GLN A 89 2.76 20.02 -2.69
N ILE A 90 2.43 19.09 -1.77
CA ILE A 90 1.64 17.88 -2.08
C ILE A 90 0.26 18.27 -2.61
N VAL A 91 -0.43 19.22 -1.96
CA VAL A 91 -1.74 19.69 -2.43
C VAL A 91 -1.65 20.26 -3.86
N LEU A 92 -0.59 21.00 -4.18
CA LEU A 92 -0.36 21.49 -5.54
C LEU A 92 -0.11 20.34 -6.54
N CYS A 93 0.66 19.31 -6.16
CA CYS A 93 0.88 18.13 -6.99
C CYS A 93 -0.45 17.37 -7.23
N ILE A 94 -1.25 17.18 -6.18
CA ILE A 94 -2.57 16.54 -6.27
C ILE A 94 -3.49 17.35 -7.20
N PHE A 95 -3.51 18.67 -7.05
CA PHE A 95 -4.30 19.54 -7.92
C PHE A 95 -3.86 19.42 -9.38
N TYR A 96 -2.56 19.43 -9.65
CA TYR A 96 -2.01 19.25 -11.00
C TYR A 96 -2.45 17.92 -11.63
N VAL A 97 -2.27 16.81 -10.91
CA VAL A 97 -2.65 15.47 -11.39
C VAL A 97 -4.17 15.38 -11.61
N SER A 98 -4.96 15.97 -10.72
CA SER A 98 -6.42 16.02 -10.88
C SER A 98 -6.84 16.78 -12.13
N CYS A 99 -6.17 17.88 -12.47
CA CYS A 99 -6.38 18.63 -13.72
C CYS A 99 -6.01 17.79 -14.95
N VAL A 100 -4.91 17.03 -14.89
CA VAL A 100 -4.50 16.14 -16.00
C VAL A 100 -5.53 15.03 -16.20
N ASN A 101 -5.99 14.38 -15.12
CA ASN A 101 -7.04 13.35 -15.17
C ASN A 101 -8.35 13.93 -15.77
N ALA A 102 -8.77 15.12 -15.34
CA ALA A 102 -9.93 15.81 -15.91
C ALA A 102 -9.75 16.10 -17.40
N GLY A 103 -8.54 16.48 -17.81
CA GLY A 103 -8.18 16.67 -19.23
C GLY A 103 -8.32 15.38 -20.04
N ILE A 104 -7.87 14.24 -19.53
CA ILE A 104 -8.01 12.93 -20.17
C ILE A 104 -9.49 12.57 -20.34
N PHE A 105 -10.30 12.74 -19.28
CA PHE A 105 -11.74 12.51 -19.38
C PHE A 105 -12.42 13.46 -20.37
N TYR A 106 -12.00 14.71 -20.43
CA TYR A 106 -12.52 15.67 -21.42
C TYR A 106 -12.19 15.24 -22.85
N VAL A 107 -10.93 14.83 -23.12
CA VAL A 107 -10.51 14.33 -24.43
C VAL A 107 -11.27 13.06 -24.77
N HIS A 108 -11.44 12.13 -23.82
CA HIS A 108 -12.27 10.94 -24.02
C HIS A 108 -13.71 11.30 -24.41
N ALA A 109 -14.33 12.24 -23.70
CA ALA A 109 -15.66 12.73 -24.02
C ALA A 109 -15.74 13.36 -25.40
N TYR A 110 -14.72 14.11 -25.80
CA TYR A 110 -14.63 14.75 -27.12
C TYR A 110 -14.48 13.72 -28.25
N VAL A 111 -13.53 12.78 -28.11
CA VAL A 111 -13.27 11.72 -29.11
C VAL A 111 -14.48 10.80 -29.29
N SER A 112 -15.15 10.44 -28.21
CA SER A 112 -16.35 9.61 -28.25
C SER A 112 -17.53 10.31 -28.92
N ARG A 113 -17.56 11.65 -28.92
CA ARG A 113 -18.59 12.46 -29.60
C ARG A 113 -18.37 12.59 -31.09
N TYR A 114 -17.11 12.73 -31.50
CA TYR A 114 -16.72 12.82 -32.91
C TYR A 114 -16.11 11.46 -33.30
N PRO A 115 -16.94 10.45 -33.61
CA PRO A 115 -16.41 9.13 -33.90
C PRO A 115 -15.45 9.22 -35.05
N LEU A 116 -14.26 8.64 -34.93
CA LEU A 116 -13.34 8.30 -36.00
C LEU A 116 -13.99 7.37 -37.04
N ARG A 117 -15.30 7.22 -36.96
CA ARG A 117 -16.19 6.40 -37.76
C ARG A 117 -16.04 6.67 -39.27
N ASN A 118 -15.57 7.88 -39.65
CA ASN A 118 -15.37 8.23 -41.03
C ASN A 118 -14.01 7.77 -41.58
N TYR A 119 -13.11 7.24 -40.73
CA TYR A 119 -11.75 6.88 -41.15
C TYR A 119 -11.42 5.38 -40.98
N VAL A 120 -12.20 4.61 -40.23
CA VAL A 120 -11.94 3.18 -39.99
C VAL A 120 -13.24 2.39 -39.98
N ASP A 121 -13.38 1.43 -40.88
CA ASP A 121 -14.55 0.53 -41.03
C ASP A 121 -14.68 -0.54 -39.93
N PHE A 122 -14.23 -0.26 -38.71
CA PHE A 122 -14.36 -1.16 -37.55
C PHE A 122 -15.64 -0.89 -36.78
N HIS A 123 -16.78 -1.16 -37.38
CA HIS A 123 -18.10 -0.98 -36.73
C HIS A 123 -18.31 -1.77 -35.45
N HIS A 124 -17.57 -2.87 -35.23
CA HIS A 124 -17.72 -3.69 -34.04
C HIS A 124 -16.76 -3.31 -32.89
N LEU A 125 -15.73 -2.52 -33.13
CA LEU A 125 -14.72 -2.07 -32.12
C LEU A 125 -14.97 -0.64 -31.63
N ALA A 126 -15.95 0.07 -32.16
CA ALA A 126 -16.20 1.47 -31.82
C ALA A 126 -17.16 1.67 -30.67
N ASP A 127 -17.98 0.67 -30.33
CA ASP A 127 -19.10 0.80 -29.40
C ASP A 127 -19.00 -0.19 -28.24
N GLY A 128 -19.27 0.27 -27.01
CA GLY A 128 -19.34 -0.53 -25.81
C GLY A 128 -18.16 -0.33 -24.84
N PRO A 129 -18.14 -1.07 -23.72
CA PRO A 129 -17.10 -0.96 -22.70
C PRO A 129 -15.71 -1.39 -23.20
N PHE A 130 -15.64 -2.19 -24.24
CA PHE A 130 -14.41 -2.56 -24.96
C PHE A 130 -14.15 -1.72 -26.21
N GLY A 131 -14.86 -0.59 -26.37
CA GLY A 131 -14.58 0.34 -27.47
C GLY A 131 -13.15 0.88 -27.40
N VAL A 132 -12.49 1.00 -28.56
CA VAL A 132 -11.10 1.49 -28.63
C VAL A 132 -10.88 2.78 -27.83
N PRO A 133 -11.76 3.81 -27.87
CA PRO A 133 -11.57 5.01 -27.08
C PRO A 133 -11.57 4.75 -25.57
N THR A 134 -12.42 3.85 -25.07
CA THR A 134 -12.50 3.51 -23.63
C THR A 134 -11.24 2.75 -23.20
N VAL A 135 -10.82 1.75 -23.95
CA VAL A 135 -9.60 0.98 -23.66
C VAL A 135 -8.36 1.87 -23.67
N VAL A 136 -8.23 2.73 -24.68
CA VAL A 136 -7.10 3.67 -24.76
C VAL A 136 -7.09 4.65 -23.60
N THR A 137 -8.26 5.16 -23.20
CA THR A 137 -8.35 6.09 -22.05
C THR A 137 -8.00 5.39 -20.75
N ASN A 138 -8.54 4.20 -20.50
CA ASN A 138 -8.24 3.44 -19.27
C ASN A 138 -6.77 3.06 -19.20
N LEU A 139 -6.17 2.65 -20.32
CA LEU A 139 -4.74 2.36 -20.40
C LEU A 139 -3.90 3.63 -20.17
N ALA A 140 -4.29 4.76 -20.77
CA ALA A 140 -3.59 6.03 -20.58
C ALA A 140 -3.65 6.49 -19.12
N LEU A 141 -4.81 6.37 -18.47
CA LEU A 141 -4.96 6.66 -17.03
C LEU A 141 -4.10 5.74 -16.18
N ALA A 142 -4.12 4.43 -16.44
CA ALA A 142 -3.32 3.46 -15.69
C ALA A 142 -1.81 3.73 -15.82
N LEU A 143 -1.33 4.02 -17.04
CA LEU A 143 0.08 4.37 -17.27
C LEU A 143 0.46 5.71 -16.65
N LEU A 144 -0.44 6.71 -16.67
CA LEU A 144 -0.22 7.99 -16.04
C LEU A 144 -0.09 7.84 -14.51
N ILE A 145 -0.94 7.03 -13.87
CA ILE A 145 -0.87 6.74 -12.44
C ILE A 145 0.52 6.18 -12.10
N GLN A 146 1.00 5.19 -12.83
CA GLN A 146 2.32 4.59 -12.57
C GLN A 146 3.46 5.59 -12.77
N ALA A 147 3.43 6.34 -13.88
CA ALA A 147 4.46 7.32 -14.17
C ALA A 147 4.52 8.45 -13.12
N THR A 148 3.36 8.96 -12.70
CA THR A 148 3.31 10.05 -11.71
C THR A 148 3.69 9.57 -10.32
N ASN A 149 3.34 8.34 -9.91
CA ASN A 149 3.78 7.76 -8.65
C ASN A 149 5.30 7.60 -8.62
N ALA A 150 5.90 7.07 -9.70
CA ALA A 150 7.35 6.91 -9.81
C ALA A 150 8.10 8.26 -9.78
N LEU A 151 7.53 9.31 -10.38
CA LEU A 151 8.12 10.65 -10.35
C LEU A 151 7.95 11.34 -8.99
N PHE A 152 6.87 11.01 -8.26
CA PHE A 152 6.59 11.64 -6.97
C PHE A 152 7.49 11.13 -5.84
N MET A 153 7.90 9.88 -5.86
CA MET A 153 8.71 9.26 -4.81
C MET A 153 10.01 10.02 -4.51
N PRO A 154 10.91 10.29 -5.49
CA PRO A 154 12.12 11.05 -5.21
C PRO A 154 11.85 12.50 -4.79
N PHE A 155 10.73 13.09 -5.21
CA PHE A 155 10.31 14.41 -4.79
C PHE A 155 9.87 14.42 -3.32
N ALA A 156 9.04 13.46 -2.91
CA ALA A 156 8.61 13.28 -1.52
C ALA A 156 9.80 13.04 -0.58
N THR A 157 10.74 12.18 -0.97
CA THR A 157 11.95 11.92 -0.20
C THR A 157 12.78 13.20 0.02
N ARG A 158 12.94 14.02 -1.02
CA ARG A 158 13.65 15.30 -0.89
C ARG A 158 12.93 16.28 0.05
N MET A 159 11.60 16.36 -0.05
CA MET A 159 10.82 17.22 0.85
C MET A 159 10.96 16.79 2.31
N THR A 160 10.87 15.48 2.58
CA THR A 160 10.98 14.94 3.95
C THR A 160 12.39 15.12 4.52
N LYS A 161 13.44 14.99 3.70
CA LYS A 161 14.82 15.32 4.12
C LYS A 161 14.98 16.78 4.57
N VAL A 162 14.33 17.73 3.88
CA VAL A 162 14.36 19.16 4.24
C VAL A 162 13.67 19.43 5.57
N GLU A 163 12.73 18.58 6.02
CA GLU A 163 12.02 18.76 7.29
C GLU A 163 12.88 18.52 8.52
N ASN A 164 14.00 17.81 8.35
CA ASN A 164 15.00 17.56 9.39
C ASN A 164 14.43 16.76 10.58
N HIS A 165 13.95 15.57 10.32
CA HIS A 165 13.46 14.63 11.33
C HIS A 165 14.62 14.05 12.14
N ARG A 166 14.40 13.87 13.44
CA ARG A 166 15.43 13.46 14.40
C ARG A 166 15.77 11.97 14.26
N THR A 167 14.75 11.13 14.24
CA THR A 167 14.90 9.66 14.15
C THR A 167 14.59 9.15 12.73
N GLU A 168 15.02 7.93 12.41
CA GLU A 168 14.73 7.32 11.11
C GLU A 168 13.24 6.94 11.04
N THR A 169 12.65 6.45 12.15
CA THR A 169 11.23 6.15 12.25
C THR A 169 10.38 7.39 11.98
N ASP A 170 10.64 8.54 12.63
CA ASP A 170 9.98 9.82 12.35
C ASP A 170 10.04 10.20 10.85
N PHE A 171 11.20 9.97 10.23
CA PHE A 171 11.41 10.29 8.81
C PHE A 171 10.60 9.36 7.91
N GLU A 172 10.64 8.05 8.16
CA GLU A 172 9.91 7.03 7.41
C GLU A 172 8.40 7.27 7.53
N ASP A 173 7.88 7.53 8.72
CA ASP A 173 6.46 7.83 8.97
C ASP A 173 5.96 9.06 8.21
N GLN A 174 6.71 10.15 8.25
CA GLN A 174 6.36 11.34 7.50
C GLN A 174 6.45 11.14 5.98
N LEU A 175 7.37 10.30 5.52
CA LEU A 175 7.48 9.94 4.11
C LEU A 175 6.28 9.10 3.69
N ILE A 176 5.90 8.08 4.49
CA ILE A 176 4.73 7.23 4.28
C ILE A 176 3.46 8.08 4.14
N ALA A 177 3.21 8.96 5.11
CA ALA A 177 2.01 9.81 5.11
C ALA A 177 1.91 10.67 3.83
N LYS A 178 3.02 11.25 3.38
CA LYS A 178 3.06 12.12 2.19
C LYS A 178 2.90 11.34 0.90
N VAL A 179 3.63 10.24 0.76
CA VAL A 179 3.57 9.43 -0.45
C VAL A 179 2.20 8.78 -0.57
N PHE A 180 1.68 8.23 0.53
CA PHE A 180 0.35 7.64 0.53
C PHE A 180 -0.73 8.66 0.15
N LEU A 181 -0.73 9.86 0.75
CA LEU A 181 -1.71 10.88 0.43
C LEU A 181 -1.76 11.20 -1.07
N PHE A 182 -0.60 11.37 -1.69
CA PHE A 182 -0.50 11.60 -3.13
C PHE A 182 -0.94 10.38 -3.93
N GLN A 183 -0.39 9.21 -3.64
CA GLN A 183 -0.68 7.97 -4.36
C GLN A 183 -2.15 7.57 -4.24
N PHE A 184 -2.75 7.75 -3.06
CA PHE A 184 -4.16 7.44 -2.84
C PHE A 184 -5.07 8.28 -3.75
N VAL A 185 -4.87 9.61 -3.77
CA VAL A 185 -5.68 10.49 -4.61
C VAL A 185 -5.40 10.25 -6.10
N ASN A 186 -4.14 10.07 -6.48
CA ASN A 186 -3.75 9.78 -7.85
C ASN A 186 -4.33 8.46 -8.37
N SER A 187 -4.26 7.41 -7.58
CA SER A 187 -4.68 6.06 -7.95
C SER A 187 -6.20 5.89 -7.93
N ASN A 188 -6.88 6.51 -6.96
CA ASN A 188 -8.31 6.31 -6.77
C ASN A 188 -9.17 7.46 -7.30
N GLY A 189 -8.60 8.64 -7.57
CA GLY A 189 -9.34 9.83 -7.99
C GLY A 189 -10.19 9.61 -9.25
N ALA A 190 -9.64 8.94 -10.26
CA ALA A 190 -10.36 8.58 -11.49
C ALA A 190 -11.52 7.60 -11.19
N LEU A 191 -11.30 6.62 -10.30
CA LEU A 191 -12.33 5.64 -9.90
C LEU A 191 -13.47 6.32 -9.13
N PHE A 192 -13.15 7.21 -8.18
CA PHE A 192 -14.17 8.00 -7.46
C PHE A 192 -14.96 8.90 -8.40
N TYR A 193 -14.30 9.54 -9.36
CA TYR A 193 -14.98 10.34 -10.36
C TYR A 193 -15.99 9.51 -11.16
N VAL A 194 -15.58 8.37 -11.69
CA VAL A 194 -16.44 7.48 -12.47
C VAL A 194 -17.57 6.91 -11.60
N ALA A 195 -17.27 6.48 -10.37
CA ALA A 195 -18.24 5.86 -9.48
C ALA A 195 -19.32 6.83 -8.99
N MET A 196 -18.92 8.05 -8.60
CA MET A 196 -19.78 8.97 -7.85
C MET A 196 -20.19 10.23 -8.61
N ALA A 197 -19.28 10.79 -9.44
CA ALA A 197 -19.51 12.09 -10.05
C ALA A 197 -20.01 12.01 -11.49
N GLN A 198 -19.62 11.01 -12.25
CA GLN A 198 -19.94 10.91 -13.69
C GLN A 198 -21.47 10.82 -13.93
N GLY A 199 -22.18 9.97 -13.19
CA GLY A 199 -23.63 9.79 -13.33
C GLY A 199 -24.44 11.06 -12.98
N PRO A 200 -24.25 11.68 -11.79
CA PRO A 200 -24.92 12.93 -11.41
C PRO A 200 -24.57 14.11 -12.30
N LEU A 201 -23.31 14.29 -12.69
CA LEU A 201 -22.87 15.37 -13.56
C LEU A 201 -23.50 15.27 -14.96
N THR A 202 -23.60 14.08 -15.52
CA THR A 202 -24.25 13.87 -16.82
C THR A 202 -25.76 14.15 -16.78
N ARG A 203 -26.43 13.92 -15.64
CA ARG A 203 -27.87 14.23 -15.42
C ARG A 203 -28.15 15.70 -15.15
N GLY A 204 -27.26 16.39 -14.40
CA GLY A 204 -27.48 17.78 -13.95
C GLY A 204 -27.29 18.84 -15.03
N ILE A 205 -26.56 18.51 -16.09
CA ILE A 205 -26.32 19.39 -17.23
C ILE A 205 -27.44 19.15 -18.24
N GLY A 206 -28.50 19.91 -18.10
CA GLY A 206 -29.81 19.76 -18.77
C GLY A 206 -29.80 19.41 -20.26
N ASP A 207 -30.96 19.00 -20.74
CA ASP A 207 -31.29 18.39 -22.06
C ASP A 207 -30.82 19.16 -23.32
N LYS A 208 -30.32 20.36 -23.15
CA LYS A 208 -29.95 21.28 -24.27
C LYS A 208 -28.46 21.37 -24.58
N GLN A 209 -27.62 20.58 -23.93
CA GLN A 209 -26.18 20.70 -24.16
C GLN A 209 -25.68 19.69 -25.20
N PRO A 210 -24.80 20.15 -26.11
CA PRO A 210 -24.39 19.37 -27.27
C PRO A 210 -23.47 18.17 -26.99
N TRP A 211 -23.01 17.93 -25.74
CA TRP A 211 -22.23 16.77 -25.34
C TRP A 211 -23.04 15.60 -24.77
N LYS A 212 -24.39 15.70 -24.73
CA LYS A 212 -25.28 14.61 -24.40
C LYS A 212 -25.34 13.62 -25.56
N THR A 213 -24.30 12.84 -25.75
CA THR A 213 -24.38 11.65 -26.60
C THR A 213 -24.89 10.48 -25.77
N ARG A 214 -25.87 9.73 -26.26
CA ARG A 214 -26.43 8.49 -25.67
C ARG A 214 -25.35 7.46 -25.26
N ARG A 215 -24.10 7.64 -25.67
CA ARG A 215 -22.96 6.75 -25.39
C ARG A 215 -22.28 7.01 -24.07
N PHE A 216 -22.45 8.19 -23.45
CA PHE A 216 -21.94 8.54 -22.13
C PHE A 216 -22.95 8.39 -21.01
N ASP A 217 -24.21 8.05 -21.35
CA ASP A 217 -25.22 7.74 -20.35
C ASP A 217 -24.92 6.36 -19.76
N CYS A 218 -23.98 6.33 -18.81
CA CYS A 218 -23.94 5.24 -17.85
C CYS A 218 -25.12 5.36 -16.87
N ALA A 219 -26.24 5.97 -17.32
CA ALA A 219 -27.47 6.03 -16.58
C ALA A 219 -28.22 4.70 -16.79
N PRO A 220 -28.63 4.06 -15.70
CA PRO A 220 -28.60 4.62 -14.35
C PRO A 220 -27.29 4.42 -13.58
N TYR A 221 -26.35 3.55 -14.02
CA TYR A 221 -25.24 3.08 -13.19
C TYR A 221 -23.90 3.05 -13.94
N CYS A 222 -22.87 3.75 -13.40
CA CYS A 222 -21.52 3.75 -13.94
C CYS A 222 -20.63 2.60 -13.42
N LEU A 223 -21.21 1.62 -12.74
CA LEU A 223 -20.48 0.50 -12.11
C LEU A 223 -19.67 -0.33 -13.10
N GLU A 224 -20.24 -0.54 -14.30
CA GLU A 224 -19.56 -1.24 -15.38
C GLU A 224 -18.26 -0.52 -15.79
N HIS A 225 -18.29 0.81 -15.91
CA HIS A 225 -17.12 1.60 -16.22
C HIS A 225 -16.08 1.56 -15.11
N VAL A 226 -16.51 1.56 -13.84
CA VAL A 226 -15.62 1.39 -12.68
C VAL A 226 -14.91 0.04 -12.75
N SER A 227 -15.66 -1.05 -13.03
CA SER A 227 -15.11 -2.41 -13.14
C SER A 227 -14.03 -2.50 -14.22
N TYR A 228 -14.28 -1.94 -15.42
CA TYR A 228 -13.30 -1.96 -16.50
C TYR A 228 -12.09 -1.10 -16.23
N LEU A 229 -12.28 0.10 -15.66
CA LEU A 229 -11.19 0.98 -15.29
C LEU A 229 -10.31 0.32 -14.21
N LEU A 230 -10.94 -0.19 -13.14
CA LEU A 230 -10.25 -0.86 -12.06
C LEU A 230 -9.51 -2.12 -12.53
N GLY A 231 -10.17 -2.95 -13.35
CA GLY A 231 -9.55 -4.13 -13.95
C GLY A 231 -8.34 -3.78 -14.82
N THR A 232 -8.44 -2.69 -15.62
CA THR A 232 -7.31 -2.21 -16.42
C THR A 232 -6.15 -1.74 -15.56
N ILE A 233 -6.44 -0.93 -14.51
CA ILE A 233 -5.42 -0.45 -13.56
C ILE A 233 -4.74 -1.64 -12.89
N PHE A 234 -5.50 -2.63 -12.43
CA PHE A 234 -4.98 -3.83 -11.78
C PHE A 234 -4.06 -4.62 -12.70
N ILE A 235 -4.51 -4.90 -13.93
CA ILE A 235 -3.69 -5.65 -14.91
C ILE A 235 -2.41 -4.90 -15.24
N VAL A 236 -2.49 -3.59 -15.52
CA VAL A 236 -1.31 -2.78 -15.84
C VAL A 236 -0.33 -2.77 -14.66
N ARG A 237 -0.82 -2.64 -13.43
CA ARG A 237 0.01 -2.65 -12.23
C ARG A 237 0.73 -3.98 -12.05
N VAL A 238 0.00 -5.10 -12.08
CA VAL A 238 0.59 -6.44 -11.96
C VAL A 238 1.62 -6.71 -13.04
N VAL A 239 1.31 -6.34 -14.29
CA VAL A 239 2.24 -6.57 -15.42
C VAL A 239 3.49 -5.70 -15.28
N LEU A 240 3.34 -4.41 -14.96
CA LEU A 240 4.50 -3.50 -14.84
C LEU A 240 5.30 -3.76 -13.56
N GLY A 241 4.67 -4.10 -12.44
CA GLY A 241 5.34 -4.48 -11.19
C GLY A 241 6.24 -5.69 -11.44
N ASN A 242 5.66 -6.81 -11.84
CA ASN A 242 6.41 -8.03 -12.13
C ASN A 242 7.47 -7.84 -13.25
N TRP A 243 7.21 -6.96 -14.22
CA TRP A 243 8.22 -6.64 -15.22
C TRP A 243 9.44 -5.95 -14.60
N ASN A 244 9.23 -4.96 -13.75
CA ASN A 244 10.30 -4.19 -13.14
C ASN A 244 11.07 -5.01 -12.11
N GLU A 245 10.42 -5.88 -11.35
CA GLU A 245 11.02 -6.65 -10.27
C GLU A 245 11.70 -7.94 -10.72
N VAL A 246 11.16 -8.60 -11.74
CA VAL A 246 11.67 -9.89 -12.21
C VAL A 246 12.36 -9.75 -13.56
N VAL A 247 11.64 -9.24 -14.56
CA VAL A 247 12.11 -9.31 -15.96
C VAL A 247 13.24 -8.34 -16.22
N ALA A 248 13.14 -7.10 -15.76
CA ALA A 248 14.17 -6.09 -15.99
C ALA A 248 15.50 -6.43 -15.28
N PRO A 249 15.55 -6.83 -14.00
CA PRO A 249 16.78 -7.29 -13.35
C PRO A 249 17.35 -8.56 -13.97
N PHE A 250 16.50 -9.53 -14.35
CA PHE A 250 16.95 -10.75 -15.04
C PHE A 250 17.64 -10.43 -16.36
N LEU A 251 17.04 -9.56 -17.19
CA LEU A 251 17.64 -9.11 -18.43
C LEU A 251 18.94 -8.32 -18.21
N ALA A 252 18.99 -7.50 -17.16
CA ALA A 252 20.21 -6.76 -16.80
C ALA A 252 21.34 -7.71 -16.41
N ARG A 253 21.07 -8.78 -15.65
CA ARG A 253 22.03 -9.84 -15.33
C ARG A 253 22.53 -10.55 -16.59
N LEU A 254 21.62 -10.99 -17.46
CA LEU A 254 22.01 -11.63 -18.71
C LEU A 254 22.92 -10.73 -19.57
N ARG A 255 22.67 -9.42 -19.59
CA ARG A 255 23.54 -8.45 -20.29
C ARG A 255 24.90 -8.31 -19.62
N LYS A 256 24.95 -8.24 -18.27
CA LYS A 256 26.21 -8.19 -17.51
C LYS A 256 27.05 -9.47 -17.77
N ASP A 257 26.41 -10.63 -17.71
CA ASP A 257 27.09 -11.91 -17.96
C ASP A 257 27.60 -12.03 -19.41
N ALA A 258 26.81 -11.59 -20.38
CA ALA A 258 27.21 -11.56 -21.78
C ALA A 258 28.37 -10.58 -22.02
N ALA A 259 28.37 -9.42 -21.35
CA ALA A 259 29.47 -8.45 -21.41
C ALA A 259 30.76 -9.01 -20.80
N ARG A 260 30.66 -9.70 -19.66
CA ARG A 260 31.79 -10.38 -18.99
C ARG A 260 32.41 -11.45 -19.89
N ARG A 261 31.57 -12.29 -20.53
CA ARG A 261 32.07 -13.31 -21.49
C ARG A 261 32.83 -12.67 -22.64
N ARG A 262 32.33 -11.58 -23.21
CA ARG A 262 33.00 -10.85 -24.30
C ARG A 262 34.31 -10.17 -23.86
N GLY A 263 34.36 -9.60 -22.65
CA GLY A 263 35.59 -9.04 -22.08
C GLY A 263 36.67 -10.11 -21.86
N HIS A 264 36.25 -11.28 -21.36
CA HIS A 264 37.15 -12.41 -21.13
C HIS A 264 37.73 -12.96 -22.44
N ASP A 265 36.89 -13.07 -23.48
CA ASP A 265 37.32 -13.49 -24.84
C ASP A 265 38.30 -12.49 -25.47
N GLN A 266 38.28 -11.19 -25.10
CA GLN A 266 39.23 -10.17 -25.57
C GLN A 266 40.54 -10.21 -24.79
N ASP A 267 40.47 -10.39 -23.48
CA ASP A 267 41.69 -10.49 -22.62
C ASP A 267 42.46 -11.79 -22.93
N ASP A 268 41.80 -12.89 -23.21
CA ASP A 268 42.41 -14.15 -23.62
C ASP A 268 43.02 -14.08 -25.03
N ALA A 269 42.51 -13.20 -25.90
CA ALA A 269 43.05 -13.01 -27.25
C ALA A 269 44.31 -12.10 -27.29
N GLU A 270 44.51 -11.24 -26.29
CA GLU A 270 45.62 -10.29 -26.24
C GLU A 270 46.84 -10.85 -25.51
N TYR A 271 46.73 -11.99 -24.81
CA TYR A 271 47.83 -12.59 -24.04
C TYR A 271 48.02 -14.10 -24.31
N GLU A 272 48.34 -14.46 -25.55
CA GLU A 272 48.87 -15.79 -25.86
C GLU A 272 50.37 -15.89 -25.49
N ASP A 273 50.65 -16.13 -24.20
CA ASP A 273 51.96 -16.62 -23.78
C ASP A 273 51.87 -18.16 -23.58
N PRO A 274 52.55 -18.97 -24.41
CA PRO A 274 52.42 -20.44 -24.42
C PRO A 274 52.92 -21.12 -23.14
N ALA A 275 53.52 -20.38 -22.22
CA ALA A 275 54.12 -20.96 -20.99
C ALA A 275 53.20 -20.91 -19.75
N SER A 276 52.04 -20.26 -19.82
CA SER A 276 51.15 -20.11 -18.68
C SER A 276 49.82 -20.92 -18.81
N THR A 277 49.91 -22.20 -19.12
CA THR A 277 48.77 -23.13 -19.25
C THR A 277 48.04 -23.40 -17.91
N SER A 278 48.12 -22.51 -16.97
CA SER A 278 47.33 -22.61 -15.74
C SER A 278 46.74 -21.25 -15.35
N ILE A 279 46.14 -20.53 -16.30
CA ILE A 279 45.24 -19.42 -15.91
C ILE A 279 44.03 -20.07 -15.23
N ARG A 280 44.11 -20.14 -13.89
CA ARG A 280 42.95 -20.40 -13.03
C ARG A 280 41.84 -19.47 -13.53
N LYS A 281 40.77 -20.06 -14.09
CA LYS A 281 39.51 -19.35 -14.22
C LYS A 281 39.29 -18.64 -12.90
N ARG A 282 39.39 -17.32 -12.89
CA ARG A 282 39.21 -16.51 -11.67
C ARG A 282 37.81 -16.82 -11.18
N GLN A 283 37.70 -17.74 -10.24
CA GLN A 283 36.45 -18.02 -9.57
C GLN A 283 36.14 -16.78 -8.76
N VAL A 284 35.13 -16.02 -9.20
CA VAL A 284 34.58 -14.90 -8.43
C VAL A 284 34.22 -15.45 -7.06
N SER A 285 34.73 -14.84 -6.00
CA SER A 285 34.42 -15.28 -4.65
C SER A 285 32.94 -14.94 -4.33
N PRO A 286 32.27 -15.68 -3.44
CA PRO A 286 30.92 -15.35 -3.02
C PRO A 286 30.78 -13.92 -2.48
N ALA A 287 31.84 -13.37 -1.89
CA ALA A 287 31.88 -12.00 -1.41
C ALA A 287 31.90 -10.98 -2.57
N GLU A 288 32.67 -11.24 -3.62
CA GLU A 288 32.69 -10.39 -4.83
C GLU A 288 31.35 -10.44 -5.54
N GLU A 289 30.74 -11.63 -5.67
CA GLU A 289 29.41 -11.79 -6.25
C GLU A 289 28.36 -10.99 -5.46
N GLN A 290 28.42 -11.06 -4.12
CA GLN A 290 27.53 -10.30 -3.24
C GLN A 290 27.73 -8.79 -3.37
N PHE A 291 29.00 -8.33 -3.48
CA PHE A 291 29.33 -6.91 -3.62
C PHE A 291 28.80 -6.28 -4.90
N GLU A 292 28.69 -7.05 -5.99
CA GLU A 292 28.22 -6.58 -7.29
C GLU A 292 26.69 -6.52 -7.41
N LYS A 293 25.94 -7.08 -6.45
CA LYS A 293 24.47 -7.01 -6.43
C LYS A 293 24.02 -5.60 -6.05
N ASP A 294 22.80 -5.27 -6.43
CA ASP A 294 22.18 -4.01 -6.06
C ASP A 294 21.86 -3.98 -4.54
N ASP A 295 21.90 -2.81 -3.93
CA ASP A 295 21.57 -2.65 -2.52
C ASP A 295 20.03 -2.83 -2.33
N TYR A 296 19.63 -3.37 -1.18
CA TYR A 296 18.24 -3.40 -0.72
C TYR A 296 18.14 -2.57 0.56
N GLY A 297 17.58 -1.38 0.44
CA GLY A 297 17.51 -0.39 1.51
C GLY A 297 16.11 -0.12 2.03
N SER A 298 15.96 0.87 2.89
CA SER A 298 14.67 1.27 3.46
C SER A 298 13.67 1.75 2.42
N LEU A 299 14.12 2.35 1.32
CA LEU A 299 13.23 2.78 0.24
C LEU A 299 12.64 1.59 -0.54
N ASP A 300 13.36 0.47 -0.65
CA ASP A 300 12.84 -0.74 -1.30
C ASP A 300 11.76 -1.38 -0.45
N ILE A 301 11.97 -1.47 0.88
CA ILE A 301 10.95 -1.92 1.85
C ILE A 301 9.71 -1.02 1.77
N PHE A 302 9.92 0.29 1.70
CA PHE A 302 8.84 1.27 1.56
C PHE A 302 8.02 1.04 0.29
N ASP A 303 8.67 0.76 -0.84
CA ASP A 303 7.99 0.50 -2.12
C ASP A 303 7.19 -0.81 -2.06
N ASP A 304 7.72 -1.87 -1.45
CA ASP A 304 7.05 -3.15 -1.26
C ASP A 304 5.77 -2.98 -0.40
N TYR A 305 5.84 -2.28 0.75
CA TYR A 305 4.65 -1.93 1.55
C TYR A 305 3.66 -1.06 0.78
N GLY A 306 4.15 -0.04 0.07
CA GLY A 306 3.34 0.86 -0.74
C GLY A 306 2.55 0.13 -1.82
N GLU A 307 3.14 -0.90 -2.41
CA GLU A 307 2.47 -1.75 -3.38
C GLU A 307 1.31 -2.53 -2.77
N LEU A 308 1.55 -3.20 -1.65
CA LEU A 308 0.53 -3.96 -0.93
C LEU A 308 -0.62 -3.07 -0.45
N VAL A 309 -0.33 -1.89 0.09
CA VAL A 309 -1.35 -0.95 0.61
C VAL A 309 -2.22 -0.37 -0.50
N VAL A 310 -1.63 0.01 -1.63
CA VAL A 310 -2.42 0.48 -2.78
C VAL A 310 -3.28 -0.65 -3.36
N GLN A 311 -2.74 -1.87 -3.43
CA GLN A 311 -3.50 -3.05 -3.84
C GLN A 311 -4.65 -3.36 -2.88
N PHE A 312 -4.42 -3.26 -1.56
CA PHE A 312 -5.47 -3.39 -0.55
C PHE A 312 -6.59 -2.36 -0.79
N GLY A 313 -6.23 -1.12 -1.12
CA GLY A 313 -7.19 -0.09 -1.51
C GLY A 313 -8.04 -0.50 -2.71
N TYR A 314 -7.43 -1.00 -3.78
CA TYR A 314 -8.16 -1.47 -4.97
C TYR A 314 -9.06 -2.68 -4.68
N ALA A 315 -8.63 -3.57 -3.80
CA ALA A 315 -9.39 -4.75 -3.43
C ALA A 315 -10.59 -4.45 -2.53
N THR A 316 -10.53 -3.35 -1.75
CA THR A 316 -11.51 -3.06 -0.70
C THR A 316 -12.46 -1.91 -1.05
N LEU A 317 -11.97 -0.81 -1.65
CA LEU A 317 -12.75 0.40 -1.90
C LEU A 317 -13.92 0.20 -2.88
N PHE A 318 -13.71 -0.59 -3.93
CA PHE A 318 -14.65 -0.74 -5.04
C PHE A 318 -15.11 -2.18 -5.26
N VAL A 319 -15.06 -3.01 -4.22
CA VAL A 319 -15.41 -4.44 -4.34
C VAL A 319 -16.85 -4.64 -4.79
N SER A 320 -17.76 -3.77 -4.41
CA SER A 320 -19.15 -3.80 -4.87
C SER A 320 -19.30 -3.58 -6.39
N ALA A 321 -18.34 -2.89 -7.02
CA ALA A 321 -18.30 -2.74 -8.48
C ALA A 321 -17.51 -3.85 -9.17
N PHE A 322 -16.46 -4.37 -8.51
CA PHE A 322 -15.58 -5.38 -9.08
C PHE A 322 -15.25 -6.46 -8.05
N PRO A 323 -16.17 -7.42 -7.81
CA PRO A 323 -16.01 -8.48 -6.80
C PRO A 323 -14.83 -9.43 -7.05
N LEU A 324 -14.21 -9.39 -8.23
CA LEU A 324 -13.00 -10.17 -8.54
C LEU A 324 -11.71 -9.50 -8.07
N ALA A 325 -11.73 -8.23 -7.66
CA ALA A 325 -10.53 -7.52 -7.20
C ALA A 325 -9.80 -8.24 -6.06
N PRO A 326 -10.48 -8.73 -4.99
CA PRO A 326 -9.83 -9.51 -3.93
C PRO A 326 -9.18 -10.79 -4.42
N VAL A 327 -9.77 -11.47 -5.43
CA VAL A 327 -9.20 -12.68 -6.01
C VAL A 327 -7.91 -12.38 -6.76
N PHE A 328 -7.92 -11.31 -7.57
CA PHE A 328 -6.70 -10.86 -8.24
C PHE A 328 -5.61 -10.42 -7.25
N ALA A 329 -5.99 -9.73 -6.18
CA ALA A 329 -5.07 -9.37 -5.11
C ALA A 329 -4.46 -10.60 -4.45
N CYS A 330 -5.27 -11.62 -4.12
CA CYS A 330 -4.79 -12.87 -3.54
C CYS A 330 -3.80 -13.59 -4.47
N VAL A 331 -4.09 -13.66 -5.77
CA VAL A 331 -3.18 -14.28 -6.76
C VAL A 331 -1.88 -13.47 -6.87
N ASN A 332 -1.97 -12.13 -6.89
CA ASN A 332 -0.78 -11.29 -6.93
C ASN A 332 0.07 -11.47 -5.67
N ASN A 333 -0.51 -11.45 -4.47
CA ASN A 333 0.22 -11.67 -3.22
C ASN A 333 0.94 -13.03 -3.20
N PHE A 334 0.31 -14.08 -3.75
CA PHE A 334 0.93 -15.38 -3.86
C PHE A 334 2.16 -15.39 -4.79
N ILE A 335 2.15 -14.56 -5.83
CA ILE A 335 3.31 -14.34 -6.72
C ILE A 335 4.36 -13.51 -6.00
N GLU A 336 3.94 -12.41 -5.35
CA GLU A 336 4.78 -11.43 -4.66
C GLU A 336 5.65 -12.06 -3.58
N ILE A 337 5.08 -12.91 -2.72
CA ILE A 337 5.85 -13.66 -1.71
C ILE A 337 7.06 -14.39 -2.31
N ARG A 338 6.91 -14.91 -3.53
CA ARG A 338 7.99 -15.64 -4.22
C ARG A 338 8.97 -14.71 -4.90
N VAL A 339 8.48 -13.63 -5.48
CA VAL A 339 9.28 -12.62 -6.16
C VAL A 339 10.15 -11.88 -5.16
N ASP A 340 9.57 -11.44 -4.04
CA ASP A 340 10.31 -10.76 -2.98
C ASP A 340 11.32 -11.69 -2.31
N GLY A 341 10.94 -12.93 -2.02
CA GLY A 341 11.86 -13.94 -1.53
C GLY A 341 13.03 -14.18 -2.48
N TRP A 342 12.80 -14.25 -3.79
CA TRP A 342 13.85 -14.36 -4.79
C TRP A 342 14.70 -13.08 -4.88
N LYS A 343 14.08 -11.90 -4.86
CA LYS A 343 14.71 -10.59 -4.88
C LYS A 343 15.68 -10.44 -3.70
N MET A 344 15.23 -10.66 -2.47
CA MET A 344 16.05 -10.54 -1.27
C MET A 344 17.16 -11.61 -1.17
N CYS A 345 16.88 -12.87 -1.56
CA CYS A 345 17.84 -13.95 -1.42
C CYS A 345 18.89 -14.00 -2.55
N GLN A 346 18.51 -13.66 -3.78
CA GLN A 346 19.36 -13.89 -4.95
C GLN A 346 19.71 -12.63 -5.72
N ASN A 347 18.83 -11.62 -5.78
CA ASN A 347 19.01 -10.49 -6.67
C ASN A 347 19.73 -9.31 -6.03
N THR A 348 19.52 -9.08 -4.74
CA THR A 348 20.07 -7.96 -4.01
C THR A 348 21.16 -8.39 -3.03
N LYS A 349 21.92 -7.43 -2.50
CA LYS A 349 22.79 -7.64 -1.35
C LYS A 349 21.94 -8.00 -0.13
N ARG A 350 22.55 -8.75 0.78
CA ARG A 350 21.90 -9.02 2.07
C ARG A 350 21.62 -7.69 2.78
N PRO A 351 20.36 -7.38 3.12
CA PRO A 351 20.04 -6.15 3.81
C PRO A 351 20.68 -6.10 5.20
N TRP A 352 21.03 -4.91 5.64
CA TRP A 352 21.46 -4.69 7.00
C TRP A 352 20.28 -4.85 7.95
N PRO A 353 20.43 -5.58 9.07
CA PRO A 353 19.37 -5.67 10.07
C PRO A 353 19.09 -4.29 10.64
N LYS A 354 17.82 -3.90 10.65
CA LYS A 354 17.30 -2.70 11.29
C LYS A 354 16.37 -3.09 12.41
N GLY A 355 16.37 -2.32 13.51
CA GLY A 355 15.30 -2.37 14.49
C GLY A 355 14.02 -1.81 13.88
N ALA A 356 12.89 -2.38 14.26
CA ALA A 356 11.57 -1.87 13.98
C ALA A 356 10.63 -2.33 15.09
N GLU A 357 9.85 -1.44 15.66
CA GLU A 357 8.89 -1.76 16.71
C GLU A 357 7.58 -2.25 16.12
N ASP A 358 7.13 -1.60 15.04
CA ASP A 358 5.90 -1.90 14.30
C ASP A 358 6.07 -1.56 12.81
N ILE A 359 4.96 -1.56 12.05
CA ILE A 359 4.94 -1.13 10.64
C ILE A 359 4.75 0.40 10.47
N GLY A 360 4.81 1.17 11.56
CA GLY A 360 4.69 2.62 11.55
C GLY A 360 3.36 3.13 11.01
N THR A 361 3.42 4.25 10.33
CA THR A 361 2.25 4.91 9.72
C THR A 361 1.46 4.01 8.75
N TRP A 362 1.99 2.87 8.27
CA TRP A 362 1.25 1.97 7.38
C TRP A 362 0.00 1.37 8.03
N GLU A 363 0.02 1.08 9.34
CA GLU A 363 -1.16 0.61 10.07
C GLU A 363 -2.29 1.65 10.03
N SER A 364 -1.96 2.91 10.34
CA SER A 364 -2.91 4.03 10.25
C SER A 364 -3.47 4.21 8.85
N VAL A 365 -2.64 4.06 7.83
CA VAL A 365 -3.03 4.12 6.41
C VAL A 365 -4.02 3.02 6.06
N LEU A 366 -3.75 1.77 6.44
CA LEU A 366 -4.65 0.63 6.20
C LEU A 366 -6.00 0.83 6.90
N THR A 367 -5.99 1.35 8.12
CA THR A 367 -7.21 1.70 8.88
C THR A 367 -8.04 2.76 8.16
N VAL A 368 -7.41 3.84 7.68
CA VAL A 368 -8.09 4.88 6.89
C VAL A 368 -8.69 4.29 5.61
N VAL A 369 -7.95 3.45 4.88
CA VAL A 369 -8.45 2.78 3.67
C VAL A 369 -9.62 1.86 3.98
N ALA A 370 -9.59 1.11 5.09
CA ALA A 370 -10.67 0.23 5.53
C ALA A 370 -11.96 1.01 5.86
N ILE A 371 -11.85 2.18 6.49
CA ILE A 371 -12.98 3.08 6.77
C ILE A 371 -13.54 3.64 5.45
N LEU A 372 -12.68 4.18 4.59
CA LEU A 372 -13.08 4.69 3.29
C LEU A 372 -13.72 3.61 2.41
N GLY A 373 -13.23 2.37 2.48
CA GLY A 373 -13.81 1.21 1.81
C GLY A 373 -15.25 0.94 2.26
N THR A 374 -15.51 1.02 3.56
CA THR A 374 -16.86 0.86 4.11
C THR A 374 -17.79 1.93 3.58
N ILE A 375 -17.40 3.21 3.64
CA ILE A 375 -18.16 4.35 3.13
C ILE A 375 -18.45 4.19 1.63
N THR A 376 -17.41 3.89 0.85
CA THR A 376 -17.51 3.78 -0.61
C THR A 376 -18.46 2.64 -1.02
N ASN A 377 -18.30 1.46 -0.42
CA ASN A 377 -19.19 0.32 -0.71
C ASN A 377 -20.62 0.59 -0.28
N SER A 378 -20.84 1.22 0.88
CA SER A 378 -22.18 1.62 1.34
C SER A 378 -22.86 2.59 0.37
N ILE A 379 -22.13 3.59 -0.14
CA ILE A 379 -22.63 4.50 -1.18
C ILE A 379 -22.95 3.73 -2.46
N MET A 380 -22.06 2.84 -2.91
CA MET A 380 -22.29 2.07 -4.13
C MET A 380 -23.49 1.15 -4.01
N ILE A 381 -23.68 0.48 -2.89
CA ILE A 381 -24.81 -0.39 -2.63
C ILE A 381 -26.13 0.40 -2.63
N THR A 382 -26.16 1.57 -1.98
CA THR A 382 -27.43 2.29 -1.76
C THR A 382 -27.77 3.31 -2.85
N GLN A 383 -26.77 3.97 -3.43
CA GLN A 383 -27.00 5.06 -4.39
C GLN A 383 -26.90 4.60 -5.84
N THR A 384 -26.08 3.60 -6.14
CA THR A 384 -25.83 3.17 -7.53
C THR A 384 -26.39 1.80 -7.87
N SER A 385 -26.89 1.04 -6.87
CA SER A 385 -27.47 -0.29 -7.08
C SER A 385 -28.81 -0.26 -7.82
N PRO A 386 -29.03 -1.20 -8.74
CA PRO A 386 -30.35 -1.44 -9.34
C PRO A 386 -31.45 -1.77 -8.30
N ALA A 387 -31.07 -2.37 -7.18
CA ALA A 387 -32.01 -2.71 -6.10
C ALA A 387 -32.79 -1.50 -5.55
N PHE A 388 -32.18 -0.30 -5.60
CA PHE A 388 -32.77 0.94 -5.11
C PHE A 388 -33.32 1.86 -6.22
N THR A 389 -33.45 1.39 -7.47
CA THR A 389 -33.84 2.22 -8.63
C THR A 389 -35.22 2.85 -8.45
N ASN A 390 -36.18 2.08 -7.90
CA ASN A 390 -37.57 2.51 -7.72
C ASN A 390 -37.77 3.26 -6.39
N VAL A 391 -36.69 3.48 -5.63
CA VAL A 391 -36.75 4.14 -4.32
C VAL A 391 -36.43 5.62 -4.48
N THR A 392 -37.21 6.49 -3.83
CA THR A 392 -36.98 7.94 -3.84
C THR A 392 -35.58 8.29 -3.26
N SER A 393 -34.98 9.34 -3.75
CA SER A 393 -33.61 9.77 -3.35
C SER A 393 -33.46 9.93 -1.83
N SER A 394 -34.52 10.43 -1.14
CA SER A 394 -34.49 10.56 0.33
C SER A 394 -34.41 9.21 1.04
N TYR A 395 -35.14 8.20 0.58
CA TYR A 395 -35.06 6.86 1.19
C TYR A 395 -33.73 6.16 0.91
N ARG A 396 -33.07 6.44 -0.23
CA ARG A 396 -31.72 5.94 -0.52
C ARG A 396 -30.71 6.53 0.46
N LEU A 397 -30.82 7.83 0.76
CA LEU A 397 -29.96 8.47 1.74
C LEU A 397 -30.15 7.88 3.13
N VAL A 398 -31.43 7.64 3.53
CA VAL A 398 -31.72 6.96 4.81
C VAL A 398 -31.12 5.55 4.82
N ALA A 399 -31.29 4.79 3.73
CA ALA A 399 -30.73 3.45 3.62
C ALA A 399 -29.18 3.46 3.72
N PHE A 400 -28.53 4.46 3.11
CA PHE A 400 -27.08 4.67 3.26
C PHE A 400 -26.69 4.89 4.72
N VAL A 401 -27.32 5.86 5.39
CA VAL A 401 -27.01 6.18 6.79
C VAL A 401 -27.24 4.98 7.70
N VAL A 402 -28.36 4.24 7.50
CA VAL A 402 -28.67 3.05 8.31
C VAL A 402 -27.61 1.96 8.09
N LEU A 403 -27.27 1.67 6.82
CA LEU A 403 -26.25 0.67 6.50
C LEU A 403 -24.88 1.06 7.08
N GLU A 404 -24.50 2.32 6.97
CA GLU A 404 -23.25 2.87 7.51
C GLU A 404 -23.17 2.66 9.03
N TRP A 405 -24.22 3.05 9.76
CA TRP A 405 -24.28 2.87 11.22
C TRP A 405 -24.24 1.39 11.64
N ILE A 406 -24.88 0.51 10.89
CA ILE A 406 -24.85 -0.95 11.14
C ILE A 406 -23.42 -1.46 10.96
N LEU A 407 -22.75 -1.07 9.88
CA LEU A 407 -21.37 -1.52 9.60
C LEU A 407 -20.37 -0.95 10.59
N ILE A 408 -20.48 0.34 10.93
CA ILE A 408 -19.61 0.96 11.95
C ILE A 408 -19.84 0.29 13.30
N GLY A 409 -21.09 0.05 13.69
CA GLY A 409 -21.41 -0.65 14.94
C GLY A 409 -20.84 -2.07 14.98
N ALA A 410 -20.95 -2.82 13.87
CA ALA A 410 -20.37 -4.15 13.76
C ALA A 410 -18.82 -4.13 13.84
N LYS A 411 -18.18 -3.14 13.23
CA LYS A 411 -16.74 -2.94 13.33
C LYS A 411 -16.28 -2.64 14.75
N ILE A 412 -16.97 -1.74 15.47
CA ILE A 412 -16.68 -1.42 16.87
C ILE A 412 -16.81 -2.68 17.74
N VAL A 413 -17.85 -3.51 17.49
CA VAL A 413 -18.00 -4.78 18.22
C VAL A 413 -16.84 -5.74 17.92
N LEU A 414 -16.41 -5.86 16.66
CA LEU A 414 -15.25 -6.69 16.29
C LEU A 414 -13.98 -6.22 16.97
N MET A 415 -13.73 -4.91 16.98
CA MET A 415 -12.56 -4.31 17.63
C MET A 415 -12.59 -4.47 19.16
N SER A 416 -13.78 -4.56 19.78
CA SER A 416 -13.91 -4.77 21.23
C SER A 416 -13.84 -6.23 21.67
N VAL A 417 -13.96 -7.18 20.72
CA VAL A 417 -13.92 -8.62 21.01
C VAL A 417 -12.53 -9.21 20.75
N ILE A 418 -11.77 -8.58 19.88
CA ILE A 418 -10.41 -9.01 19.54
C ILE A 418 -9.44 -8.08 20.26
N ASP A 419 -8.62 -8.62 21.13
CA ASP A 419 -7.62 -7.86 21.85
C ASP A 419 -6.44 -7.50 20.94
N ASP A 420 -5.97 -6.24 20.99
CA ASP A 420 -4.83 -5.76 20.19
C ASP A 420 -3.54 -6.51 20.55
N VAL A 421 -3.35 -6.84 21.83
CA VAL A 421 -2.23 -7.64 22.34
C VAL A 421 -2.77 -8.97 22.86
N PRO A 422 -2.32 -10.11 22.33
CA PRO A 422 -2.72 -11.42 22.85
C PRO A 422 -2.27 -11.63 24.30
N GLU A 423 -3.08 -12.33 25.11
CA GLU A 423 -2.80 -12.61 26.52
C GLU A 423 -1.43 -13.27 26.76
N ASP A 424 -0.99 -14.12 25.84
CA ASP A 424 0.31 -14.79 25.92
C ASP A 424 1.48 -13.79 25.77
N VAL A 425 1.33 -12.77 24.93
CA VAL A 425 2.32 -11.69 24.75
C VAL A 425 2.35 -10.78 25.98
N GLU A 426 1.19 -10.32 26.43
CA GLU A 426 1.08 -9.48 27.62
C GLU A 426 1.72 -10.14 28.86
N LEU A 427 1.44 -11.43 29.06
CA LEU A 427 2.04 -12.20 30.14
C LEU A 427 3.57 -12.29 30.03
N GLN A 428 4.10 -12.43 28.81
CA GLN A 428 5.55 -12.49 28.59
C GLN A 428 6.20 -11.11 28.82
N GLU A 429 5.58 -10.03 28.40
CA GLU A 429 6.06 -8.67 28.67
C GLU A 429 6.09 -8.38 30.18
N GLN A 430 5.02 -8.70 30.91
CA GLN A 430 4.98 -8.57 32.37
C GLN A 430 6.07 -9.40 33.08
N ARG A 431 6.34 -10.61 32.58
CA ARG A 431 7.43 -11.44 33.12
C ARG A 431 8.81 -10.84 32.85
N GLN A 432 9.03 -10.29 31.66
CA GLN A 432 10.29 -9.62 31.32
C GLN A 432 10.48 -8.37 32.18
N GLU A 433 9.46 -7.54 32.33
CA GLU A 433 9.49 -6.36 33.18
C GLU A 433 9.79 -6.72 34.62
N PHE A 434 9.11 -7.73 35.19
CA PHE A 434 9.37 -8.24 36.55
C PHE A 434 10.82 -8.70 36.72
N LEU A 435 11.36 -9.47 35.74
CA LEU A 435 12.74 -9.94 35.81
C LEU A 435 13.75 -8.80 35.72
N VAL A 436 13.52 -7.83 34.86
CA VAL A 436 14.38 -6.63 34.72
C VAL A 436 14.37 -5.83 36.02
N THR A 437 13.20 -5.55 36.55
CA THR A 437 13.04 -4.79 37.78
C THR A 437 13.70 -5.51 38.96
N LYS A 438 13.52 -6.81 39.08
CA LYS A 438 14.09 -7.60 40.18
C LYS A 438 15.61 -7.80 40.06
N ILE A 439 16.12 -8.08 38.84
CA ILE A 439 17.54 -8.44 38.64
C ILE A 439 18.41 -7.21 38.42
N ILE A 440 17.93 -6.21 37.66
CA ILE A 440 18.71 -5.05 37.25
C ILE A 440 18.54 -3.88 38.24
N VAL A 441 17.29 -3.61 38.63
CA VAL A 441 16.98 -2.49 39.54
C VAL A 441 17.16 -2.91 41.00
N ASP A 442 17.23 -4.23 41.30
CA ASP A 442 17.37 -4.81 42.68
C ASP A 442 16.26 -4.33 43.62
N GLU A 443 15.04 -4.26 43.08
CA GLU A 443 13.86 -3.89 43.88
C GLU A 443 13.52 -5.01 44.84
N ALA A 444 13.30 -4.65 46.11
CA ALA A 444 12.96 -5.62 47.15
C ALA A 444 11.62 -6.27 46.84
N ASP A 445 11.50 -7.57 47.15
CA ASP A 445 10.22 -8.26 47.06
C ASP A 445 9.23 -7.55 48.03
N GLU A 446 8.04 -7.25 47.56
CA GLU A 446 6.93 -6.92 48.47
C GLU A 446 6.72 -8.13 49.40
N GLU A 447 6.77 -7.90 50.71
CA GLU A 447 6.42 -8.94 51.65
C GLU A 447 4.97 -9.36 51.40
N ILE A 448 4.78 -10.44 50.64
CA ILE A 448 3.48 -11.08 50.49
C ILE A 448 3.20 -11.71 51.85
N ASP A 449 2.33 -11.10 52.62
CA ASP A 449 1.72 -11.74 53.80
C ASP A 449 0.96 -12.98 53.30
N LEU A 450 1.65 -14.11 53.28
CA LEU A 450 1.05 -15.42 53.03
C LEU A 450 0.22 -15.85 54.23
N GLU A 451 -0.85 -15.10 54.54
CA GLU A 451 -1.96 -15.61 55.34
C GLU A 451 -2.99 -16.21 54.39
N ASP A 452 -3.06 -17.53 54.48
CA ASP A 452 -4.02 -18.45 53.85
C ASP A 452 -3.65 -19.07 52.49
N ASP A 453 -3.14 -20.28 52.65
CA ASP A 453 -2.94 -21.36 51.71
C ASP A 453 -4.17 -21.65 50.78
N GLU A 454 -4.20 -21.09 49.62
CA GLU A 454 -4.76 -21.75 48.43
C GLU A 454 -3.72 -21.69 47.31
N PHE A 455 -2.90 -22.75 47.21
CA PHE A 455 -2.07 -22.98 46.03
C PHE A 455 -3.00 -23.14 44.83
N ILE A 456 -3.19 -22.08 44.09
CA ILE A 456 -3.72 -22.17 42.74
C ILE A 456 -2.64 -22.88 41.95
N GLU A 457 -2.88 -24.14 41.60
CA GLU A 457 -2.06 -24.92 40.69
C GLU A 457 -2.14 -24.22 39.33
N ILE A 458 -1.17 -23.35 39.06
CA ILE A 458 -1.07 -22.68 37.76
C ILE A 458 -0.62 -23.76 36.77
N ASP A 459 -1.52 -24.20 35.90
CA ASP A 459 -1.18 -25.03 34.76
C ASP A 459 0.02 -24.39 34.06
N GLU A 460 1.12 -25.14 33.94
CA GLU A 460 2.31 -24.67 33.22
C GLU A 460 1.88 -24.24 31.82
N PRO A 461 2.12 -22.98 31.41
CA PRO A 461 1.78 -22.53 30.09
C PRO A 461 2.52 -23.41 29.09
N LYS A 462 1.78 -24.05 28.20
CA LYS A 462 2.35 -24.82 27.08
C LYS A 462 3.29 -23.90 26.34
N VAL A 463 4.60 -24.15 26.47
CA VAL A 463 5.61 -23.52 25.63
C VAL A 463 5.23 -23.84 24.19
N TYR A 464 4.75 -22.83 23.49
CA TYR A 464 4.47 -22.94 22.06
C TYR A 464 5.83 -23.12 21.38
N GLN A 465 6.18 -24.37 21.07
CA GLN A 465 7.24 -24.63 20.10
C GLN A 465 6.68 -24.15 18.75
N SER A 466 7.22 -23.03 18.28
CA SER A 466 7.00 -22.61 16.91
C SER A 466 7.36 -23.75 15.99
N ASP A 467 6.37 -24.31 15.32
CA ASP A 467 6.62 -25.24 14.22
C ASP A 467 7.43 -24.48 13.16
N PRO A 468 8.66 -24.92 12.85
CA PRO A 468 9.41 -24.31 11.78
C PRO A 468 8.88 -24.87 10.45
N CYS A 469 7.94 -24.20 9.83
CA CYS A 469 7.58 -24.37 8.41
C CYS A 469 6.13 -23.95 8.15
N LEU A 470 5.96 -22.73 7.71
CA LEU A 470 5.06 -22.46 6.58
C LEU A 470 5.73 -21.39 5.69
#